data_b4ef334a4c04e0620a500b84c26d5427
#
_entry.id   b4ef334a4c04e0620a500b84c26d5427
#
_cell.length_a   1.000
_cell.length_b   1.000
_cell.length_c   1.000
_cell.angle_alpha   90.00
_cell.angle_beta   90.00
_cell.angle_gamma   90.00
#
_symmetry.space_group_name_H-M   'P 1'
#
loop_
_entity.id
_entity.type
_entity.pdbx_description
1 polymer ?
#
loop_
_entity_poly.entity_id
_entity_poly.type
_entity_poly.pdbx_seq_one_letter_code
_entity_poly.pdbx_strand_id
1 'polypeptide(L)'
;MAHFYLNEDTAEASTGDCITISGPEARHAVTVSRVRVGESLVIGNGSGLVVTGEVAVADPGELTVVVETATTTPPPSPAVWLAQALAKGDRDEYAVQAASELGVDGVIPWSAQRSIVRWEGQKVRKGHERWSAIVREATKQSMRPWLPDVAPLVSTKQLAALAASTRMLVLDPAASVGLGSIVVDDRDIVLVVGPEGGISGGELALLTGAGAELVRLGEGILRTSTAGPAALAILNVALGRW
;
A
#
# COMPACT_ATOMS: atom_id res chain seq x y z
N MET A 1 -21.38 2.74 -10.57
CA MET A 1 -20.09 2.20 -10.08
C MET A 1 -20.35 1.78 -8.64
N ALA A 2 -20.06 0.54 -8.25
CA ALA A 2 -20.29 0.10 -6.88
C ALA A 2 -19.41 0.92 -5.92
N HIS A 3 -19.99 1.43 -4.84
CA HIS A 3 -19.24 2.13 -3.81
C HIS A 3 -18.62 1.11 -2.86
N PHE A 4 -17.33 1.26 -2.58
CA PHE A 4 -16.59 0.42 -1.62
C PHE A 4 -16.30 1.21 -0.35
N TYR A 5 -16.66 0.64 0.79
CA TYR A 5 -16.43 1.23 2.12
C TYR A 5 -15.57 0.30 2.98
N LEU A 6 -14.84 0.85 3.94
CA LEU A 6 -14.04 0.09 4.89
C LEU A 6 -14.71 0.09 6.27
N ASN A 7 -14.94 -1.11 6.81
CA ASN A 7 -15.37 -1.34 8.19
C ASN A 7 -14.45 -2.36 8.87
N GLU A 8 -13.37 -1.88 9.46
CA GLU A 8 -12.34 -2.71 10.10
C GLU A 8 -12.84 -3.45 11.34
N ASP A 9 -13.98 -3.04 11.91
CA ASP A 9 -14.60 -3.69 13.07
C ASP A 9 -15.32 -5.01 12.71
N THR A 10 -15.55 -5.28 11.43
CA THR A 10 -16.22 -6.51 10.97
C THR A 10 -15.21 -7.64 10.82
N ALA A 11 -15.12 -8.53 11.80
CA ALA A 11 -14.20 -9.67 11.73
C ALA A 11 -14.68 -10.79 10.80
N GLU A 12 -15.97 -11.11 10.85
CA GLU A 12 -16.62 -12.17 10.08
C GLU A 12 -18.01 -11.72 9.62
N ALA A 13 -18.50 -12.29 8.53
CA ALA A 13 -19.87 -12.07 8.06
C ALA A 13 -20.34 -13.25 7.20
N SER A 14 -21.64 -13.49 7.23
CA SER A 14 -22.35 -14.50 6.45
C SER A 14 -23.59 -13.90 5.78
N THR A 15 -24.08 -14.54 4.74
CA THR A 15 -25.35 -14.13 4.09
C THR A 15 -26.48 -14.02 5.09
N GLY A 16 -27.18 -12.89 5.08
CA GLY A 16 -28.27 -12.54 5.99
C GLY A 16 -27.84 -11.74 7.22
N ASP A 17 -26.53 -11.62 7.51
CA ASP A 17 -26.05 -10.76 8.59
C ASP A 17 -26.28 -9.28 8.27
N CYS A 18 -26.34 -8.47 9.32
CA CYS A 18 -26.40 -7.01 9.20
C CYS A 18 -25.07 -6.39 9.60
N ILE A 19 -24.44 -5.66 8.69
CA ILE A 19 -23.22 -4.88 8.96
C ILE A 19 -23.59 -3.42 9.08
N THR A 20 -23.24 -2.83 10.23
CA THR A 20 -23.47 -1.41 10.49
C THR A 20 -22.16 -0.64 10.45
N ILE A 21 -22.11 0.38 9.59
CA ILE A 21 -21.02 1.36 9.51
C ILE A 21 -21.50 2.62 10.23
N SER A 22 -20.65 3.23 11.04
CA SER A 22 -20.95 4.45 11.79
C SER A 22 -19.88 5.54 11.57
N GLY A 23 -20.10 6.72 12.15
CA GLY A 23 -19.12 7.79 12.16
C GLY A 23 -18.84 8.46 10.80
N PRO A 24 -17.57 8.84 10.52
CA PRO A 24 -17.21 9.56 9.29
C PRO A 24 -17.53 8.79 8.00
N GLU A 25 -17.38 7.47 8.02
CA GLU A 25 -17.61 6.63 6.84
C GLU A 25 -19.10 6.56 6.48
N ALA A 26 -20.01 6.38 7.46
CA ALA A 26 -21.44 6.45 7.24
C ALA A 26 -21.86 7.83 6.72
N ARG A 27 -21.32 8.89 7.33
CA ARG A 27 -21.59 10.26 6.87
C ARG A 27 -21.15 10.48 5.43
N HIS A 28 -19.94 10.01 5.07
CA HIS A 28 -19.45 10.10 3.70
C HIS A 28 -20.39 9.35 2.72
N ALA A 29 -20.79 8.13 3.06
CA ALA A 29 -21.69 7.33 2.23
C ALA A 29 -23.03 8.04 1.99
N VAL A 30 -23.66 8.52 3.05
CA VAL A 30 -25.04 9.06 2.95
C VAL A 30 -25.04 10.51 2.45
N THR A 31 -24.12 11.37 2.91
CA THR A 31 -24.16 12.82 2.57
C THR A 31 -23.37 13.18 1.33
N VAL A 32 -22.25 12.51 1.06
CA VAL A 32 -21.38 12.80 -0.10
C VAL A 32 -21.74 11.89 -1.27
N SER A 33 -21.70 10.57 -1.06
CA SER A 33 -22.04 9.59 -2.10
C SER A 33 -23.53 9.43 -2.33
N ARG A 34 -24.37 9.93 -1.41
CA ARG A 34 -25.85 9.94 -1.50
C ARG A 34 -26.46 8.54 -1.61
N VAL A 35 -25.86 7.58 -0.96
CA VAL A 35 -26.34 6.21 -0.86
C VAL A 35 -27.76 6.18 -0.27
N ARG A 36 -28.62 5.31 -0.82
CA ARG A 36 -30.02 5.17 -0.44
C ARG A 36 -30.34 3.72 -0.07
N VAL A 37 -31.40 3.56 0.73
CA VAL A 37 -31.98 2.24 1.02
C VAL A 37 -32.36 1.53 -0.28
N GLY A 38 -32.06 0.24 -0.38
CA GLY A 38 -32.25 -0.62 -1.55
C GLY A 38 -31.11 -0.61 -2.56
N GLU A 39 -30.06 0.22 -2.37
CA GLU A 39 -28.86 0.19 -3.21
C GLU A 39 -27.90 -0.92 -2.77
N SER A 40 -27.17 -1.50 -3.72
CA SER A 40 -26.13 -2.49 -3.42
C SER A 40 -24.80 -1.79 -3.13
N LEU A 41 -24.12 -2.23 -2.05
CA LEU A 41 -22.80 -1.76 -1.64
C LEU A 41 -21.80 -2.90 -1.49
N VAL A 42 -20.51 -2.52 -1.53
CA VAL A 42 -19.39 -3.41 -1.19
C VAL A 42 -18.72 -2.88 0.06
N ILE A 43 -18.49 -3.73 1.04
CA ILE A 43 -17.80 -3.40 2.29
C ILE A 43 -16.63 -4.36 2.46
N GLY A 44 -15.42 -3.82 2.68
CA GLY A 44 -14.24 -4.60 3.07
C GLY A 44 -13.86 -4.33 4.51
N ASN A 45 -13.22 -5.30 5.17
CA ASN A 45 -12.67 -5.09 6.51
C ASN A 45 -11.17 -4.72 6.51
N GLY A 46 -10.55 -4.67 5.33
CA GLY A 46 -9.12 -4.42 5.19
C GLY A 46 -8.21 -5.59 5.60
N SER A 47 -8.81 -6.73 5.99
CA SER A 47 -8.11 -7.95 6.43
C SER A 47 -8.56 -9.19 5.65
N GLY A 48 -8.98 -8.96 4.39
CA GLY A 48 -9.32 -10.02 3.44
C GLY A 48 -10.81 -10.30 3.29
N LEU A 49 -11.69 -9.90 4.23
CA LEU A 49 -13.13 -10.04 4.09
C LEU A 49 -13.69 -8.93 3.20
N VAL A 50 -14.49 -9.33 2.21
CA VAL A 50 -15.30 -8.43 1.38
C VAL A 50 -16.71 -8.96 1.34
N VAL A 51 -17.68 -8.11 1.60
CA VAL A 51 -19.10 -8.41 1.51
C VAL A 51 -19.78 -7.52 0.48
N THR A 52 -20.78 -8.07 -0.19
CA THR A 52 -21.74 -7.32 -0.99
C THR A 52 -23.11 -7.45 -0.36
N GLY A 53 -23.91 -6.39 -0.31
CA GLY A 53 -25.22 -6.45 0.28
C GLY A 53 -26.08 -5.23 -0.05
N GLU A 54 -27.35 -5.31 0.32
CA GLU A 54 -28.34 -4.25 0.12
C GLU A 54 -28.44 -3.34 1.34
N VAL A 55 -28.50 -2.04 1.11
CA VAL A 55 -28.65 -1.01 2.15
C VAL A 55 -30.05 -1.09 2.77
N ALA A 56 -30.11 -1.40 4.05
CA ALA A 56 -31.35 -1.42 4.85
C ALA A 56 -31.61 -0.10 5.59
N VAL A 57 -30.53 0.59 6.05
CA VAL A 57 -30.60 1.90 6.73
C VAL A 57 -29.57 2.84 6.10
N ALA A 58 -29.98 4.07 5.80
CA ALA A 58 -29.14 5.10 5.21
C ALA A 58 -29.35 6.46 5.90
N ASP A 59 -28.80 6.57 7.13
CA ASP A 59 -28.79 7.81 7.91
C ASP A 59 -27.36 8.37 8.01
N PRO A 60 -27.16 9.70 8.14
CA PRO A 60 -25.81 10.28 8.21
C PRO A 60 -24.92 9.78 9.37
N GLY A 61 -25.53 9.20 10.41
CA GLY A 61 -24.85 8.60 11.54
C GLY A 61 -24.72 7.08 11.48
N GLU A 62 -25.49 6.43 10.60
CA GLU A 62 -25.60 4.98 10.53
C GLU A 62 -25.94 4.50 9.12
N LEU A 63 -25.13 3.60 8.59
CA LEU A 63 -25.38 2.89 7.34
C LEU A 63 -25.41 1.40 7.63
N THR A 64 -26.55 0.75 7.47
CA THR A 64 -26.69 -0.70 7.69
C THR A 64 -26.94 -1.42 6.37
N VAL A 65 -26.17 -2.48 6.14
CA VAL A 65 -26.23 -3.33 4.94
C VAL A 65 -26.55 -4.76 5.35
N VAL A 66 -27.53 -5.35 4.67
CA VAL A 66 -27.85 -6.78 4.78
C VAL A 66 -26.96 -7.54 3.80
N VAL A 67 -26.14 -8.46 4.30
CA VAL A 67 -25.16 -9.21 3.52
C VAL A 67 -25.83 -10.19 2.59
N GLU A 68 -25.55 -10.10 1.31
CA GLU A 68 -25.93 -11.07 0.26
C GLU A 68 -24.82 -12.08 -0.01
N THR A 69 -23.57 -11.60 -0.09
CA THR A 69 -22.40 -12.44 -0.31
C THR A 69 -21.25 -12.02 0.60
N ALA A 70 -20.48 -12.98 1.08
CA ALA A 70 -19.25 -12.76 1.82
C ALA A 70 -18.12 -13.60 1.23
N THR A 71 -16.96 -12.99 1.00
CA THR A 71 -15.77 -13.65 0.46
C THR A 71 -14.56 -13.28 1.28
N THR A 72 -13.78 -14.28 1.68
CA THR A 72 -12.50 -14.05 2.38
C THR A 72 -11.34 -14.43 1.48
N THR A 73 -10.43 -13.49 1.26
CA THR A 73 -9.20 -13.66 0.50
C THR A 73 -8.05 -13.89 1.48
N PRO A 74 -7.22 -14.93 1.32
CA PRO A 74 -6.06 -15.13 2.18
C PRO A 74 -5.05 -13.98 2.04
N PRO A 75 -4.18 -13.76 3.05
CA PRO A 75 -3.12 -12.76 2.93
C PRO A 75 -2.20 -13.08 1.75
N PRO A 76 -1.72 -12.05 1.05
CA PRO A 76 -0.79 -12.23 -0.06
C PRO A 76 0.51 -12.91 0.39
N SER A 77 0.98 -13.90 -0.39
CA SER A 77 2.24 -14.58 -0.13
C SER A 77 2.95 -14.89 -1.46
N PRO A 78 4.24 -14.51 -1.60
CA PRO A 78 4.98 -13.63 -0.70
C PRO A 78 4.41 -12.22 -0.68
N ALA A 79 4.54 -11.50 0.44
CA ALA A 79 4.12 -10.10 0.53
C ALA A 79 5.13 -9.18 -0.18
N VAL A 80 4.63 -8.07 -0.75
CA VAL A 80 5.48 -7.04 -1.40
C VAL A 80 5.35 -5.71 -0.66
N TRP A 81 6.47 -5.22 -0.13
CA TRP A 81 6.57 -3.95 0.57
C TRP A 81 7.31 -2.92 -0.27
N LEU A 82 6.84 -1.68 -0.25
CA LEU A 82 7.53 -0.55 -0.88
C LEU A 82 8.22 0.30 0.19
N ALA A 83 9.55 0.24 0.27
CA ALA A 83 10.35 1.21 1.02
C ALA A 83 10.58 2.44 0.15
N GLN A 84 9.77 3.47 0.38
CA GLN A 84 9.80 4.71 -0.37
C GLN A 84 10.57 5.79 0.40
N ALA A 85 11.63 6.33 -0.20
CA ALA A 85 12.32 7.48 0.37
C ALA A 85 11.40 8.70 0.39
N LEU A 86 11.46 9.48 1.49
CA LEU A 86 10.78 10.75 1.59
C LEU A 86 11.22 11.68 0.46
N ALA A 87 10.27 12.28 -0.26
CA ALA A 87 10.53 13.05 -1.46
C ALA A 87 9.83 14.43 -1.43
N LYS A 88 10.24 15.35 -2.29
CA LYS A 88 9.70 16.71 -2.35
C LYS A 88 8.45 16.77 -3.23
N GLY A 89 7.50 17.62 -2.83
CA GLY A 89 6.32 17.95 -3.65
C GLY A 89 5.42 16.76 -3.88
N ASP A 90 5.06 16.08 -2.80
CA ASP A 90 4.08 14.98 -2.74
C ASP A 90 4.41 13.76 -3.64
N ARG A 91 5.67 13.65 -4.12
CA ARG A 91 6.07 12.56 -5.01
C ARG A 91 6.11 11.21 -4.33
N ASP A 92 6.45 11.18 -3.05
CA ASP A 92 6.36 9.99 -2.20
C ASP A 92 4.90 9.62 -1.95
N GLU A 93 4.01 10.59 -1.72
CA GLU A 93 2.57 10.36 -1.59
C GLU A 93 1.96 9.77 -2.87
N TYR A 94 2.33 10.30 -4.05
CA TYR A 94 1.90 9.72 -5.34
C TYR A 94 2.42 8.30 -5.54
N ALA A 95 3.66 8.00 -5.12
CA ALA A 95 4.20 6.65 -5.19
C ALA A 95 3.41 5.69 -4.30
N VAL A 96 3.11 6.11 -3.06
CA VAL A 96 2.34 5.34 -2.09
C VAL A 96 0.92 5.09 -2.57
N GLN A 97 0.24 6.13 -3.09
CA GLN A 97 -1.09 5.99 -3.65
C GLN A 97 -1.12 4.97 -4.79
N ALA A 98 -0.30 5.18 -5.82
CA ALA A 98 -0.27 4.30 -6.99
C ALA A 98 0.18 2.87 -6.64
N ALA A 99 1.14 2.69 -5.72
CA ALA A 99 1.53 1.37 -5.25
C ALA A 99 0.38 0.66 -4.51
N SER A 100 -0.42 1.40 -3.73
CA SER A 100 -1.60 0.84 -3.05
C SER A 100 -2.65 0.38 -4.07
N GLU A 101 -2.93 1.17 -5.10
CA GLU A 101 -3.83 0.80 -6.19
C GLU A 101 -3.34 -0.44 -6.94
N LEU A 102 -2.01 -0.57 -7.14
CA LEU A 102 -1.37 -1.69 -7.85
C LEU A 102 -1.17 -2.94 -7.00
N GLY A 103 -1.53 -2.93 -5.72
CA GLY A 103 -1.52 -4.14 -4.93
C GLY A 103 -0.29 -4.34 -4.04
N VAL A 104 0.39 -3.27 -3.62
CA VAL A 104 1.40 -3.37 -2.56
C VAL A 104 0.76 -3.86 -1.25
N ASP A 105 1.50 -4.61 -0.45
CA ASP A 105 0.99 -5.18 0.80
C ASP A 105 1.40 -4.35 2.03
N GLY A 106 2.41 -3.47 1.87
CA GLY A 106 2.79 -2.50 2.87
C GLY A 106 3.74 -1.44 2.32
N VAL A 107 3.84 -0.32 3.04
CA VAL A 107 4.74 0.79 2.68
C VAL A 107 5.61 1.17 3.87
N ILE A 108 6.89 1.47 3.62
CA ILE A 108 7.89 1.81 4.61
C ILE A 108 8.43 3.21 4.29
N PRO A 109 8.07 4.24 5.07
CA PRO A 109 8.70 5.55 4.93
C PRO A 109 10.19 5.47 5.26
N TRP A 110 11.05 5.91 4.34
CA TRP A 110 12.49 5.84 4.51
C TRP A 110 13.15 7.22 4.50
N SER A 111 13.91 7.52 5.56
CA SER A 111 14.72 8.74 5.68
C SER A 111 16.09 8.53 5.01
N ALA A 112 16.14 8.62 3.69
CA ALA A 112 17.39 8.50 2.93
C ALA A 112 18.29 9.73 3.11
N GLN A 113 19.61 9.56 2.97
CA GLN A 113 20.59 10.62 3.17
C GLN A 113 20.34 11.84 2.27
N ARG A 114 19.97 11.59 1.01
CA ARG A 114 19.74 12.63 0.01
C ARG A 114 18.26 13.06 -0.12
N SER A 115 17.37 12.59 0.78
CA SER A 115 16.03 13.13 0.87
C SER A 115 16.07 14.59 1.32
N ILE A 116 15.39 15.47 0.59
CA ILE A 116 15.25 16.89 0.96
C ILE A 116 14.24 17.03 2.11
N VAL A 117 13.17 16.23 2.05
CA VAL A 117 12.15 16.19 3.11
C VAL A 117 12.65 15.39 4.30
N ARG A 118 12.36 15.89 5.50
CA ARG A 118 12.66 15.22 6.77
C ARG A 118 11.40 15.20 7.64
N TRP A 119 11.13 14.01 8.19
CA TRP A 119 10.13 13.90 9.25
C TRP A 119 10.87 13.88 10.58
N GLU A 120 10.69 14.90 11.39
CA GLU A 120 11.31 15.07 12.70
C GLU A 120 10.27 15.55 13.73
N GLY A 121 10.38 15.12 14.97
CA GLY A 121 9.44 15.47 16.03
C GLY A 121 7.98 15.16 15.62
N GLN A 122 7.12 16.15 15.71
CA GLN A 122 5.68 15.98 15.36
C GLN A 122 5.43 15.63 13.88
N LYS A 123 6.37 15.93 12.97
CA LYS A 123 6.22 15.60 11.55
C LYS A 123 6.25 14.10 11.30
N VAL A 124 6.90 13.31 12.16
CA VAL A 124 6.91 11.83 12.04
C VAL A 124 5.48 11.31 12.13
N ARG A 125 4.76 11.70 13.18
CA ARG A 125 3.36 11.29 13.38
C ARG A 125 2.46 11.80 12.26
N LYS A 126 2.55 13.09 11.91
CA LYS A 126 1.72 13.69 10.86
C LYS A 126 1.98 13.04 9.48
N GLY A 127 3.23 12.73 9.16
CA GLY A 127 3.58 12.07 7.91
C GLY A 127 3.03 10.65 7.85
N HIS A 128 3.16 9.89 8.95
CA HIS A 128 2.59 8.55 9.07
C HIS A 128 1.06 8.58 8.92
N GLU A 129 0.36 9.46 9.67
CA GLU A 129 -1.09 9.65 9.56
C GLU A 129 -1.51 10.02 8.12
N ARG A 130 -0.72 10.86 7.44
CA ARG A 130 -0.98 11.26 6.06
C ARG A 130 -0.85 10.08 5.10
N TRP A 131 0.22 9.27 5.19
CA TRP A 131 0.38 8.09 4.35
C TRP A 131 -0.70 7.04 4.65
N SER A 132 -1.07 6.84 5.90
CA SER A 132 -2.17 5.93 6.28
C SER A 132 -3.49 6.36 5.64
N ALA A 133 -3.78 7.66 5.62
CA ALA A 133 -4.98 8.17 4.94
C ALA A 133 -4.94 7.93 3.42
N ILE A 134 -3.78 8.13 2.78
CA ILE A 134 -3.60 7.88 1.34
C ILE A 134 -3.80 6.40 1.01
N VAL A 135 -3.16 5.51 1.76
CA VAL A 135 -3.28 4.05 1.60
C VAL A 135 -4.74 3.62 1.75
N ARG A 136 -5.44 4.14 2.77
CA ARG A 136 -6.86 3.84 3.01
C ARG A 136 -7.75 4.26 1.83
N GLU A 137 -7.60 5.49 1.35
CA GLU A 137 -8.40 5.98 0.22
C GLU A 137 -8.08 5.26 -1.09
N ALA A 138 -6.80 4.94 -1.35
CA ALA A 138 -6.38 4.15 -2.50
C ALA A 138 -6.94 2.72 -2.45
N THR A 139 -6.98 2.09 -1.27
CA THR A 139 -7.59 0.77 -1.05
C THR A 139 -9.08 0.79 -1.35
N LYS A 140 -9.80 1.81 -0.90
CA LYS A 140 -11.24 1.99 -1.20
C LYS A 140 -11.48 2.17 -2.70
N GLN A 141 -10.70 3.04 -3.34
CA GLN A 141 -10.84 3.33 -4.77
C GLN A 141 -10.56 2.10 -5.63
N SER A 142 -9.57 1.29 -5.26
CA SER A 142 -9.18 0.06 -5.97
C SER A 142 -9.94 -1.19 -5.51
N MET A 143 -10.86 -1.06 -4.54
CA MET A 143 -11.70 -2.14 -3.98
C MET A 143 -10.89 -3.35 -3.48
N ARG A 144 -9.72 -3.09 -2.86
CA ARG A 144 -8.85 -4.17 -2.39
C ARG A 144 -9.35 -4.79 -1.09
N PRO A 145 -9.30 -6.15 -0.97
CA PRO A 145 -9.70 -6.82 0.27
C PRO A 145 -8.71 -6.59 1.43
N TRP A 146 -7.44 -6.33 1.10
CA TRP A 146 -6.37 -6.09 2.07
C TRP A 146 -5.95 -4.61 2.07
N LEU A 147 -5.98 -4.00 3.25
CA LEU A 147 -5.46 -2.65 3.50
C LEU A 147 -3.95 -2.75 3.72
N PRO A 148 -3.11 -2.12 2.89
CA PRO A 148 -1.66 -2.15 3.10
C PRO A 148 -1.26 -1.53 4.43
N ASP A 149 -0.30 -2.15 5.12
CA ASP A 149 0.29 -1.59 6.33
C ASP A 149 1.18 -0.37 6.03
N VAL A 150 1.21 0.59 6.93
CA VAL A 150 2.16 1.71 6.91
C VAL A 150 3.13 1.55 8.07
N ALA A 151 4.37 1.17 7.77
CA ALA A 151 5.40 1.00 8.77
C ALA A 151 5.85 2.34 9.40
N PRO A 152 6.44 2.34 10.60
CA PRO A 152 7.14 3.50 11.13
C PRO A 152 8.25 3.98 10.20
N LEU A 153 8.61 5.29 10.28
CA LEU A 153 9.76 5.86 9.58
C LEU A 153 11.04 5.12 9.96
N VAL A 154 11.80 4.68 8.95
CA VAL A 154 13.08 4.00 9.15
C VAL A 154 14.28 4.79 8.64
N SER A 155 15.42 4.63 9.31
CA SER A 155 16.74 4.99 8.81
C SER A 155 17.28 3.92 7.84
N THR A 156 18.32 4.24 7.07
CA THR A 156 18.98 3.26 6.19
C THR A 156 19.51 2.03 6.94
N LYS A 157 19.99 2.20 8.19
CA LYS A 157 20.44 1.09 9.03
C LYS A 157 19.29 0.15 9.43
N GLN A 158 18.13 0.70 9.78
CA GLN A 158 16.93 -0.08 10.12
C GLN A 158 16.37 -0.78 8.86
N LEU A 159 16.35 -0.07 7.72
CA LEU A 159 15.96 -0.66 6.44
C LEU A 159 16.87 -1.84 6.06
N ALA A 160 18.19 -1.68 6.16
CA ALA A 160 19.16 -2.75 5.87
C ALA A 160 18.93 -4.00 6.73
N ALA A 161 18.50 -3.85 7.98
CA ALA A 161 18.23 -4.99 8.86
C ALA A 161 17.10 -5.90 8.34
N LEU A 162 16.15 -5.37 7.54
CA LEU A 162 15.06 -6.16 6.95
C LEU A 162 15.57 -7.16 5.90
N ALA A 163 16.74 -6.91 5.27
CA ALA A 163 17.30 -7.82 4.30
C ALA A 163 17.67 -9.21 4.87
N ALA A 164 17.76 -9.34 6.19
CA ALA A 164 18.02 -10.62 6.85
C ALA A 164 16.82 -11.60 6.74
N SER A 165 15.59 -11.09 6.62
CA SER A 165 14.36 -11.90 6.60
C SER A 165 13.53 -11.73 5.31
N THR A 166 13.91 -10.80 4.44
CA THR A 166 13.19 -10.50 3.21
C THR A 166 14.14 -10.51 2.01
N ARG A 167 13.60 -10.59 0.83
CA ARG A 167 14.33 -10.33 -0.41
C ARG A 167 14.27 -8.84 -0.72
N MET A 168 15.36 -8.14 -0.47
CA MET A 168 15.42 -6.70 -0.67
C MET A 168 15.93 -6.36 -2.08
N LEU A 169 15.13 -5.68 -2.87
CA LEU A 169 15.42 -5.24 -4.24
C LEU A 169 15.55 -3.71 -4.27
N VAL A 170 16.76 -3.22 -4.47
CA VAL A 170 17.05 -1.77 -4.52
C VAL A 170 17.06 -1.31 -5.97
N LEU A 171 16.18 -0.36 -6.30
CA LEU A 171 16.17 0.24 -7.64
C LEU A 171 17.35 1.18 -7.82
N ASP A 172 18.29 0.77 -8.67
CA ASP A 172 19.48 1.54 -9.05
C ASP A 172 19.62 1.55 -10.58
N PRO A 173 19.64 2.73 -11.22
CA PRO A 173 19.85 2.82 -12.67
C PRO A 173 21.17 2.22 -13.15
N ALA A 174 22.21 2.15 -12.28
CA ALA A 174 23.50 1.59 -12.61
C ALA A 174 23.59 0.07 -12.43
N ALA A 175 22.53 -0.59 -11.93
CA ALA A 175 22.51 -2.03 -11.75
C ALA A 175 22.63 -2.77 -13.09
N SER A 176 23.34 -3.90 -13.09
CA SER A 176 23.47 -4.77 -14.27
C SER A 176 22.27 -5.68 -14.50
N VAL A 177 21.55 -6.02 -13.42
CA VAL A 177 20.40 -6.96 -13.46
C VAL A 177 19.10 -6.19 -13.70
N GLY A 178 18.33 -6.58 -14.72
CA GLY A 178 17.00 -6.05 -14.95
C GLY A 178 15.97 -6.66 -14.01
N LEU A 179 15.06 -5.86 -13.44
CA LEU A 179 14.00 -6.35 -12.56
C LEU A 179 13.13 -7.43 -13.24
N GLY A 180 12.86 -7.27 -14.54
CA GLY A 180 12.05 -8.24 -15.30
C GLY A 180 12.73 -9.61 -15.53
N SER A 181 14.02 -9.75 -15.18
CA SER A 181 14.76 -11.02 -15.32
C SER A 181 14.95 -11.76 -13.99
N ILE A 182 14.48 -11.20 -12.87
CA ILE A 182 14.60 -11.89 -11.59
C ILE A 182 13.64 -13.08 -11.52
N VAL A 183 14.11 -14.15 -10.91
CA VAL A 183 13.25 -15.29 -10.52
C VAL A 183 12.80 -15.02 -9.08
N VAL A 184 11.50 -14.91 -8.87
CA VAL A 184 10.92 -14.73 -7.52
C VAL A 184 11.02 -16.03 -6.71
N ASP A 185 11.16 -15.91 -5.40
CA ASP A 185 11.14 -17.01 -4.44
C ASP A 185 10.03 -16.76 -3.38
N ASP A 186 9.94 -17.60 -2.35
CA ASP A 186 8.88 -17.55 -1.35
C ASP A 186 9.11 -16.47 -0.26
N ARG A 187 10.21 -15.71 -0.33
CA ARG A 187 10.49 -14.65 0.64
C ARG A 187 9.66 -13.41 0.33
N ASP A 188 9.18 -12.75 1.38
CA ASP A 188 8.61 -11.43 1.23
C ASP A 188 9.60 -10.46 0.58
N ILE A 189 9.11 -9.59 -0.27
CA ILE A 189 9.93 -8.67 -1.06
C ILE A 189 9.85 -7.27 -0.46
N VAL A 190 11.01 -6.63 -0.27
CA VAL A 190 11.10 -5.20 0.03
C VAL A 190 11.71 -4.49 -1.19
N LEU A 191 10.87 -3.75 -1.91
CA LEU A 191 11.28 -2.92 -3.04
C LEU A 191 11.72 -1.55 -2.52
N VAL A 192 12.97 -1.15 -2.75
CA VAL A 192 13.54 0.10 -2.24
C VAL A 192 13.68 1.14 -3.34
N VAL A 193 13.07 2.31 -3.12
CA VAL A 193 13.09 3.44 -4.05
C VAL A 193 13.75 4.65 -3.39
N GLY A 194 14.80 5.17 -4.02
CA GLY A 194 15.52 6.35 -3.54
C GLY A 194 14.79 7.67 -3.79
N PRO A 195 15.26 8.77 -3.17
CA PRO A 195 14.76 10.12 -3.42
C PRO A 195 15.26 10.66 -4.76
N GLU A 196 14.85 11.88 -5.14
CA GLU A 196 15.28 12.56 -6.38
C GLU A 196 16.81 12.71 -6.50
N GLY A 197 17.51 12.82 -5.40
CA GLY A 197 18.98 12.87 -5.34
C GLY A 197 19.67 11.50 -5.50
N GLY A 198 18.88 10.43 -5.67
CA GLY A 198 19.35 9.03 -5.71
C GLY A 198 19.81 8.53 -4.34
N ILE A 199 20.18 7.28 -4.29
CA ILE A 199 20.72 6.63 -3.10
C ILE A 199 22.23 6.92 -3.05
N SER A 200 22.76 7.26 -1.88
CA SER A 200 24.20 7.53 -1.74
C SER A 200 25.01 6.23 -1.79
N GLY A 201 26.30 6.34 -2.22
CA GLY A 201 27.17 5.16 -2.27
C GLY A 201 27.35 4.46 -0.92
N GLY A 202 27.34 5.24 0.18
CA GLY A 202 27.39 4.67 1.53
C GLY A 202 26.12 3.89 1.90
N GLU A 203 24.95 4.37 1.51
CA GLU A 203 23.68 3.66 1.70
C GLU A 203 23.61 2.40 0.84
N LEU A 204 23.99 2.50 -0.44
CA LEU A 204 24.09 1.31 -1.32
C LEU A 204 25.00 0.25 -0.73
N ALA A 205 26.21 0.64 -0.26
CA ALA A 205 27.14 -0.29 0.37
C ALA A 205 26.56 -0.94 1.63
N LEU A 206 25.81 -0.18 2.45
CA LEU A 206 25.17 -0.69 3.65
C LEU A 206 24.06 -1.69 3.31
N LEU A 207 23.19 -1.37 2.34
CA LEU A 207 22.08 -2.22 1.91
C LEU A 207 22.62 -3.51 1.26
N THR A 208 23.56 -3.41 0.32
CA THR A 208 24.15 -4.59 -0.35
C THR A 208 24.96 -5.44 0.61
N GLY A 209 25.70 -4.82 1.55
CA GLY A 209 26.42 -5.54 2.62
C GLY A 209 25.47 -6.31 3.55
N ALA A 210 24.19 -5.94 3.63
CA ALA A 210 23.15 -6.65 4.36
C ALA A 210 22.45 -7.73 3.51
N GLY A 211 22.75 -7.85 2.22
CA GLY A 211 22.20 -8.85 1.32
C GLY A 211 21.17 -8.32 0.31
N ALA A 212 21.01 -6.99 0.19
CA ALA A 212 20.12 -6.42 -0.83
C ALA A 212 20.70 -6.60 -2.25
N GLU A 213 19.80 -6.85 -3.20
CA GLU A 213 20.11 -6.98 -4.63
C GLU A 213 19.85 -5.64 -5.34
N LEU A 214 20.80 -5.18 -6.16
CA LEU A 214 20.59 -4.01 -7.01
C LEU A 214 19.93 -4.43 -8.32
N VAL A 215 18.82 -3.76 -8.68
CA VAL A 215 18.07 -4.05 -9.90
C VAL A 215 17.71 -2.76 -10.62
N ARG A 216 17.58 -2.82 -11.95
CA ARG A 216 17.14 -1.68 -12.79
C ARG A 216 15.83 -1.97 -13.50
N LEU A 217 15.05 -0.93 -13.80
CA LEU A 217 13.81 -1.02 -14.55
C LEU A 217 13.99 -0.93 -16.08
N GLY A 218 15.14 -0.47 -16.52
CA GLY A 218 15.46 -0.26 -17.92
C GLY A 218 16.62 0.72 -18.05
N GLU A 219 16.82 1.29 -19.25
CA GLU A 219 17.88 2.26 -19.51
C GLU A 219 17.52 3.70 -19.07
N GLY A 220 16.23 4.00 -18.96
CA GLY A 220 15.74 5.31 -18.54
C GLY A 220 15.68 5.46 -17.03
N ILE A 221 15.83 6.71 -16.55
CA ILE A 221 15.65 7.05 -15.15
C ILE A 221 14.20 7.46 -14.91
N LEU A 222 13.49 6.74 -14.07
CA LEU A 222 12.14 7.08 -13.63
C LEU A 222 12.20 8.06 -12.45
N ARG A 223 11.15 8.88 -12.32
CA ARG A 223 10.97 9.69 -11.11
C ARG A 223 10.69 8.80 -9.91
N THR A 224 11.06 9.26 -8.70
CA THR A 224 10.79 8.56 -7.45
C THR A 224 9.31 8.20 -7.27
N SER A 225 8.40 9.04 -7.78
CA SER A 225 6.95 8.77 -7.76
C SER A 225 6.49 7.64 -8.68
N THR A 226 7.28 7.29 -9.70
CA THR A 226 6.89 6.34 -10.75
C THR A 226 7.65 5.02 -10.65
N ALA A 227 8.88 5.06 -10.12
CA ALA A 227 9.77 3.90 -10.08
C ALA A 227 9.20 2.74 -9.27
N GLY A 228 8.66 3.02 -8.06
CA GLY A 228 8.01 2.01 -7.20
C GLY A 228 6.81 1.35 -7.87
N PRO A 229 5.80 2.13 -8.32
CA PRO A 229 4.65 1.60 -9.03
C PRO A 229 5.00 0.78 -10.28
N ALA A 230 5.96 1.24 -11.10
CA ALA A 230 6.41 0.50 -12.28
C ALA A 230 7.08 -0.84 -11.91
N ALA A 231 7.92 -0.84 -10.87
CA ALA A 231 8.55 -2.05 -10.39
C ALA A 231 7.53 -3.04 -9.81
N LEU A 232 6.55 -2.54 -9.06
CA LEU A 232 5.48 -3.35 -8.50
C LEU A 232 4.65 -4.03 -9.59
N ALA A 233 4.34 -3.32 -10.69
CA ALA A 233 3.64 -3.91 -11.83
C ALA A 233 4.42 -5.10 -12.44
N ILE A 234 5.75 -4.97 -12.57
CA ILE A 234 6.61 -6.07 -13.04
C ILE A 234 6.60 -7.24 -12.05
N LEU A 235 6.71 -6.96 -10.76
CA LEU A 235 6.67 -7.98 -9.71
C LEU A 235 5.34 -8.72 -9.67
N ASN A 236 4.21 -8.02 -9.84
CA ASN A 236 2.90 -8.65 -9.87
C ASN A 236 2.78 -9.70 -11.00
N VAL A 237 3.32 -9.41 -12.19
CA VAL A 237 3.38 -10.39 -13.28
C VAL A 237 4.30 -11.56 -12.91
N ALA A 238 5.49 -11.30 -12.35
CA ALA A 238 6.43 -12.35 -11.95
C ALA A 238 5.90 -13.24 -10.82
N LEU A 239 5.05 -12.69 -9.95
CA LEU A 239 4.38 -13.40 -8.85
C LEU A 239 3.07 -14.08 -9.26
N GLY A 240 2.64 -13.94 -10.52
CA GLY A 240 1.38 -14.50 -11.00
C GLY A 240 0.14 -13.86 -10.37
N ARG A 241 0.26 -12.61 -9.90
CA ARG A 241 -0.86 -11.84 -9.35
C ARG A 241 -1.68 -11.15 -10.46
N TRP A 242 -1.09 -11.00 -11.63
CA TRP A 242 -1.69 -10.39 -12.85
C TRP A 242 -1.52 -11.30 -14.06
#